data_bba379e62ba04793c722bfdc3f43af3b
#
_entry.id   bba379e62ba04793c722bfdc3f43af3b
#
_cell.length_a   1.000
_cell.length_b   1.000
_cell.length_c   1.000
_cell.angle_alpha   90.00
_cell.angle_beta   90.00
_cell.angle_gamma   90.00
#
_symmetry.space_group_name_H-M   'P 1'
#
loop_
_entity.id
_entity.type
_entity.pdbx_description
1 polymer ?
#
loop_
_entity_poly.entity_id
_entity_poly.type
_entity_poly.pdbx_seq_one_letter_code
_entity_poly.pdbx_strand_id
1 'polypeptide(L)' 'MKNDYFVAQEDTNIYNVFSVDDFDDDGFLIGHEDKDGYHRTDFDIVAWFDSFEEACDWVEEHS' A
#
# COMPACT_ATOMS: atom_id res chain seq x y z
N MET A 1 5.29 -16.57 -6.82
CA MET A 1 5.78 -15.24 -6.49
C MET A 1 4.62 -14.29 -6.57
N LYS A 2 4.30 -13.70 -5.50
CA LYS A 2 3.16 -12.78 -5.42
C LYS A 2 3.62 -11.44 -4.89
N ASN A 3 3.16 -10.40 -5.52
CA ASN A 3 3.40 -9.06 -5.01
C ASN A 3 2.39 -8.80 -3.90
N ASP A 4 2.73 -9.25 -2.71
CA ASP A 4 1.82 -9.17 -1.56
C ASP A 4 1.84 -7.82 -0.88
N TYR A 5 2.82 -7.00 -1.20
CA TYR A 5 2.98 -5.68 -0.59
C TYR A 5 3.16 -4.63 -1.65
N PHE A 6 2.65 -3.45 -1.38
CA PHE A 6 2.89 -2.33 -2.29
C PHE A 6 3.17 -1.06 -1.51
N VAL A 7 3.83 -0.13 -2.18
CA VAL A 7 4.13 1.18 -1.61
C VAL A 7 3.26 2.19 -2.33
N ALA A 8 2.55 2.99 -1.56
CA ALA A 8 1.74 4.07 -2.08
C ALA A 8 2.34 5.41 -1.68
N GLN A 9 2.41 6.32 -2.62
CA GLN A 9 2.91 7.66 -2.38
C GLN A 9 1.75 8.56 -2.01
N GLU A 10 1.82 9.19 -0.84
CA GLU A 10 0.78 10.11 -0.39
C GLU A 10 1.13 11.56 -0.65
N ASP A 11 2.41 11.85 -0.67
CA ASP A 11 2.90 13.20 -0.95
C ASP A 11 4.31 13.06 -1.50
N THR A 12 4.94 14.16 -1.82
CA THR A 12 6.24 14.16 -2.48
C THR A 12 7.26 13.25 -1.82
N ASN A 13 7.31 13.24 -0.49
CA ASN A 13 8.27 12.41 0.25
C ASN A 13 7.60 11.50 1.26
N ILE A 14 6.31 11.24 1.09
CA ILE A 14 5.57 10.43 2.06
C ILE A 14 5.09 9.17 1.38
N TYR A 15 5.56 8.02 1.89
CA TYR A 15 5.22 6.71 1.35
C TYR A 15 4.65 5.84 2.45
N ASN A 16 3.69 5.01 2.10
CA ASN A 16 3.12 4.01 3.01
C ASN A 16 3.21 2.64 2.39
N VAL A 17 3.48 1.64 3.23
CA VAL A 17 3.54 0.26 2.80
C VAL A 17 2.23 -0.41 3.21
N PHE A 18 1.60 -1.08 2.25
CA PHE A 18 0.37 -1.83 2.49
C PHE A 18 0.53 -3.27 2.07
N SER A 19 -0.17 -4.16 2.74
CA SER A 19 -0.32 -5.54 2.31
C SER A 19 -1.60 -5.67 1.49
N VAL A 20 -1.59 -6.52 0.48
CA VAL A 20 -2.83 -6.78 -0.26
C VAL A 20 -3.88 -7.41 0.65
N ASP A 21 -3.45 -8.07 1.74
CA ASP A 21 -4.37 -8.64 2.71
C ASP A 21 -5.04 -7.60 3.58
N ASP A 22 -4.57 -6.36 3.54
CA ASP A 22 -5.21 -5.27 4.25
C ASP A 22 -6.48 -4.78 3.54
N PHE A 23 -6.75 -5.30 2.35
CA PHE A 23 -7.89 -4.92 1.56
C PHE A 23 -8.82 -6.12 1.37
N ASP A 24 -10.12 -5.86 1.30
CA ASP A 24 -11.08 -6.94 1.11
C ASP A 24 -11.17 -7.32 -0.37
N ASP A 25 -12.08 -8.27 -0.67
CA ASP A 25 -12.24 -8.76 -2.04
C ASP A 25 -12.70 -7.66 -3.00
N ASP A 26 -13.34 -6.64 -2.49
CA ASP A 26 -13.82 -5.53 -3.30
C ASP A 26 -12.75 -4.46 -3.45
N GLY A 27 -11.62 -4.61 -2.78
CA GLY A 27 -10.52 -3.67 -2.89
C GLY A 27 -10.55 -2.54 -1.88
N PHE A 28 -11.39 -2.62 -0.86
CA PHE A 28 -11.46 -1.59 0.17
C PHE A 28 -10.62 -1.94 1.38
N LEU A 29 -10.02 -0.92 1.97
CA LEU A 29 -9.14 -1.09 3.12
C LEU A 29 -9.94 -1.55 4.33
N ILE A 30 -9.51 -2.68 4.90
CA ILE A 30 -10.16 -3.27 6.05
C ILE A 30 -9.83 -2.46 7.29
N GLY A 31 -10.80 -2.29 8.17
CA GLY A 31 -10.58 -1.59 9.42
C GLY A 31 -10.88 -0.11 9.38
N HIS A 32 -11.11 0.43 8.20
CA HIS A 32 -11.53 1.81 8.04
C HIS A 32 -13.00 1.79 7.68
N GLU A 33 -13.81 1.97 8.69
CA GLU A 33 -15.26 1.86 8.49
C GLU A 33 -15.92 3.17 8.15
N ASP A 34 -15.16 4.14 7.78
CA ASP A 34 -15.74 5.39 7.34
C ASP A 34 -16.49 5.15 6.05
N LYS A 35 -17.56 5.87 5.90
CA LYS A 35 -18.37 5.80 4.69
C LYS A 35 -17.56 6.10 3.45
N ASP A 36 -16.43 6.73 3.61
CA ASP A 36 -15.56 7.06 2.50
C ASP A 36 -14.42 6.08 2.35
N GLY A 37 -14.63 4.84 2.77
CA GLY A 37 -13.60 3.81 2.78
C GLY A 37 -12.62 3.94 1.61
N TYR A 38 -11.35 3.68 1.92
CA TYR A 38 -10.31 3.82 0.91
C TYR A 38 -10.23 2.58 0.04
N HIS A 39 -10.38 2.79 -1.26
CA HIS A 39 -10.19 1.72 -2.24
C HIS A 39 -8.73 1.72 -2.66
N ARG A 40 -8.18 0.54 -2.95
CA ARG A 40 -6.76 0.44 -3.33
C ARG A 40 -6.42 1.31 -4.53
N THR A 41 -7.38 1.58 -5.41
CA THR A 41 -7.15 2.41 -6.57
C THR A 41 -7.12 3.90 -6.24
N ASP A 42 -7.48 4.26 -5.01
CA ASP A 42 -7.38 5.64 -4.56
C ASP A 42 -5.96 6.01 -4.17
N PHE A 43 -5.08 5.02 -4.07
CA PHE A 43 -3.69 5.23 -3.72
C PHE A 43 -2.83 5.28 -4.97
N ASP A 44 -1.81 6.10 -4.92
CA ASP A 44 -0.83 6.18 -6.01
C ASP A 44 0.24 5.11 -5.76
N ILE A 45 0.03 3.94 -6.32
CA ILE A 45 0.93 2.81 -6.11
C ILE A 45 2.16 2.98 -6.98
N VAL A 46 3.32 3.05 -6.33
CA VAL A 46 4.58 3.32 -7.04
C VAL A 46 5.50 2.10 -7.15
N ALA A 47 5.27 1.09 -6.32
CA ALA A 47 6.11 -0.11 -6.36
C ALA A 47 5.40 -1.29 -5.72
N TRP A 48 5.78 -2.50 -6.14
CA TRP A 48 5.25 -3.76 -5.62
C TRP A 48 6.39 -4.64 -5.15
N PHE A 49 6.15 -5.41 -4.08
CA PHE A 49 7.17 -6.26 -3.47
C PHE A 49 6.56 -7.55 -2.94
N ASP A 50 7.42 -8.58 -2.83
CA ASP A 50 7.00 -9.87 -2.31
C ASP A 50 7.05 -9.93 -0.79
N SER A 51 7.79 -9.02 -0.14
CA SER A 51 7.92 -9.03 1.30
C SER A 51 7.83 -7.61 1.85
N PHE A 52 7.40 -7.54 3.10
CA PHE A 52 7.31 -6.27 3.81
C PHE A 52 8.68 -5.61 3.93
N GLU A 53 9.69 -6.42 4.18
CA GLU A 53 11.05 -5.93 4.35
C GLU A 53 11.56 -5.23 3.11
N GLU A 54 11.31 -5.83 1.95
CA GLU A 54 11.71 -5.21 0.69
C GLU A 54 11.02 -3.89 0.45
N ALA A 55 9.73 -3.84 0.79
CA ALA A 55 8.96 -2.61 0.63
C ALA A 55 9.51 -1.52 1.54
N CYS A 56 9.83 -1.86 2.78
CA CYS A 56 10.38 -0.89 3.72
C CYS A 56 11.75 -0.39 3.27
N ASP A 57 12.57 -1.27 2.72
CA ASP A 57 13.87 -0.87 2.20
C ASP A 57 13.72 0.13 1.06
N TRP A 58 12.75 -0.12 0.20
CA TRP A 58 12.50 0.78 -0.91
C TRP A 58 12.11 2.17 -0.43
N VAL A 59 11.22 2.21 0.57
CA VAL A 59 10.78 3.48 1.14
C VAL A 59 11.96 4.23 1.75
N GLU A 60 12.80 3.51 2.47
CA GLU A 60 13.96 4.11 3.11
C GLU A 60 14.90 4.73 2.09
N GLU A 61 15.05 4.08 0.95
CA GLU A 61 15.93 4.58 -0.10
C GLU A 61 15.35 5.78 -0.84
N HIS A 62 14.05 5.92 -0.83
CA HIS A 62 13.38 6.95 -1.63
C HIS A 62 12.83 8.11 -0.80
N SER A 63 12.91 8.00 0.50
CA SER A 63 12.39 9.08 1.36
C SER A 63 13.47 10.00 1.88
#